data_f76d63417bb6f31cbe9c01a64a6e9149
#
_entry.id   f76d63417bb6f31cbe9c01a64a6e9149
#
_cell.length_a   1.000
_cell.length_b   1.000
_cell.length_c   1.000
_cell.angle_alpha   90.00
_cell.angle_beta   90.00
_cell.angle_gamma   90.00
#
_symmetry.space_group_name_H-M   'P 1'
#
loop_
_entity.id
_entity.type
_entity.pdbx_description
1 polymer ?
#
loop_
_entity_poly.entity_id
_entity_poly.type
_entity_poly.pdbx_seq_one_letter_code
_entity_poly.pdbx_strand_id
1 'polypeptide(L)'
;MTDIPPADRRIVSSRHLAQGDGWELSELEFGLIVGFNAFSRWVTRCMAAAGQPDLSPLEILILHNVNHRDKDKRLSDISFLLNIEDSHTVNYALRKLLKAELLVSEKRGKEVFYRTSPEGIALCEAYRDVRRQCLLNGLSPAEMSGAELRELARMLRALSGHYDQASRAAATL
;
A
#
# COMPACT_ATOMS: atom_id res chain seq x y z
N MET A 1 -29.55 -12.20 -15.81
CA MET A 1 -28.96 -13.40 -15.19
C MET A 1 -27.47 -13.32 -15.44
N THR A 2 -26.67 -13.04 -14.41
CA THR A 2 -25.20 -13.11 -14.49
C THR A 2 -24.82 -14.57 -14.68
N ASP A 3 -24.17 -14.87 -15.80
CA ASP A 3 -23.69 -16.22 -16.14
C ASP A 3 -22.58 -16.60 -15.16
N ILE A 4 -22.90 -17.44 -14.17
CA ILE A 4 -21.93 -17.88 -13.15
C ILE A 4 -20.98 -18.88 -13.82
N PRO A 5 -19.67 -18.59 -13.93
CA PRO A 5 -18.74 -19.48 -14.58
C PRO A 5 -18.59 -20.81 -13.81
N PRO A 6 -18.42 -21.93 -14.49
CA PRO A 6 -18.12 -23.19 -13.84
C PRO A 6 -16.81 -23.10 -13.04
N ALA A 7 -16.68 -23.90 -11.95
CA ALA A 7 -15.59 -23.81 -10.98
C ALA A 7 -14.18 -23.94 -11.58
N ASP A 8 -14.02 -24.66 -12.67
CA ASP A 8 -12.76 -24.82 -13.42
C ASP A 8 -12.33 -23.59 -14.23
N ARG A 9 -13.26 -22.64 -14.45
CA ARG A 9 -13.01 -21.35 -15.15
C ARG A 9 -12.89 -20.16 -14.21
N ARG A 10 -13.06 -20.33 -12.90
CA ARG A 10 -12.93 -19.27 -11.91
C ARG A 10 -11.46 -18.91 -11.69
N ILE A 11 -11.16 -17.62 -11.67
CA ILE A 11 -9.78 -17.11 -11.56
C ILE A 11 -9.45 -16.92 -10.08
N VAL A 12 -9.01 -17.99 -9.43
CA VAL A 12 -8.69 -18.02 -7.99
C VAL A 12 -7.27 -18.56 -7.76
N SER A 13 -6.71 -18.32 -6.58
CA SER A 13 -5.35 -18.75 -6.23
C SER A 13 -5.21 -20.28 -6.04
N SER A 14 -6.31 -21.00 -5.73
CA SER A 14 -6.28 -22.42 -5.50
C SER A 14 -7.64 -23.06 -5.78
N ARG A 15 -7.63 -24.33 -6.28
CA ARG A 15 -8.83 -25.08 -6.67
C ARG A 15 -9.86 -25.20 -5.55
N HIS A 16 -9.44 -25.40 -4.31
CA HIS A 16 -10.38 -25.55 -3.17
C HIS A 16 -11.15 -24.25 -2.89
N LEU A 17 -10.59 -23.09 -3.26
CA LEU A 17 -11.23 -21.77 -3.13
C LEU A 17 -12.19 -21.45 -4.29
N ALA A 18 -12.18 -22.27 -5.35
CA ALA A 18 -13.12 -22.15 -6.46
C ALA A 18 -14.46 -22.85 -6.18
N GLN A 19 -14.56 -23.62 -5.11
CA GLN A 19 -15.71 -24.46 -4.79
C GLN A 19 -16.54 -23.86 -3.64
N GLY A 20 -17.85 -24.08 -3.67
CA GLY A 20 -18.75 -23.60 -2.62
C GLY A 20 -19.11 -22.12 -2.72
N ASP A 21 -19.67 -21.60 -1.63
CA ASP A 21 -20.06 -20.20 -1.49
C ASP A 21 -18.83 -19.32 -1.25
N GLY A 22 -18.86 -18.06 -1.73
CA GLY A 22 -17.79 -17.09 -1.51
C GLY A 22 -16.61 -17.16 -2.50
N TRP A 23 -16.73 -17.92 -3.60
CA TRP A 23 -15.70 -17.99 -4.63
C TRP A 23 -15.41 -16.60 -5.27
N GLU A 24 -16.38 -15.71 -5.30
CA GLU A 24 -16.21 -14.31 -5.76
C GLU A 24 -15.22 -13.55 -4.88
N LEU A 25 -15.23 -13.81 -3.55
CA LEU A 25 -14.24 -13.25 -2.66
C LEU A 25 -12.84 -13.83 -2.96
N SER A 26 -12.76 -15.10 -3.28
CA SER A 26 -11.50 -15.76 -3.65
C SER A 26 -10.91 -15.23 -4.98
N GLU A 27 -11.75 -14.86 -5.95
CA GLU A 27 -11.30 -14.15 -7.16
C GLU A 27 -10.76 -12.75 -6.82
N LEU A 28 -11.45 -12.01 -5.96
CA LEU A 28 -10.96 -10.72 -5.47
C LEU A 28 -9.63 -10.85 -4.74
N GLU A 29 -9.49 -11.84 -3.84
CA GLU A 29 -8.25 -12.12 -3.10
C GLU A 29 -7.10 -12.43 -4.05
N PHE A 30 -7.33 -13.22 -5.08
CA PHE A 30 -6.31 -13.46 -6.11
C PHE A 30 -5.96 -12.18 -6.87
N GLY A 31 -6.95 -11.37 -7.21
CA GLY A 31 -6.76 -10.05 -7.79
C GLY A 31 -5.92 -9.13 -6.90
N LEU A 32 -6.15 -9.14 -5.57
CA LEU A 32 -5.36 -8.40 -4.59
C LEU A 32 -3.90 -8.87 -4.56
N ILE A 33 -3.64 -10.19 -4.57
CA ILE A 33 -2.28 -10.75 -4.61
C ILE A 33 -1.54 -10.26 -5.86
N VAL A 34 -2.15 -10.42 -7.03
CA VAL A 34 -1.55 -10.01 -8.30
C VAL A 34 -1.34 -8.50 -8.35
N GLY A 35 -2.36 -7.73 -7.94
CA GLY A 35 -2.33 -6.27 -7.90
C GLY A 35 -1.27 -5.74 -6.94
N PHE A 36 -1.19 -6.29 -5.73
CA PHE A 36 -0.19 -5.91 -4.73
C PHE A 36 1.25 -6.18 -5.21
N ASN A 37 1.50 -7.34 -5.82
CA ASN A 37 2.80 -7.66 -6.37
C ASN A 37 3.20 -6.72 -7.53
N ALA A 38 2.25 -6.39 -8.41
CA ALA A 38 2.46 -5.42 -9.49
C ALA A 38 2.71 -4.02 -8.95
N PHE A 39 1.91 -3.58 -7.98
CA PHE A 39 2.07 -2.30 -7.30
C PHE A 39 3.42 -2.19 -6.58
N SER A 40 3.85 -3.23 -5.85
CA SER A 40 5.13 -3.28 -5.16
C SER A 40 6.32 -3.15 -6.12
N ARG A 41 6.27 -3.84 -7.28
CA ARG A 41 7.27 -3.66 -8.34
C ARG A 41 7.25 -2.26 -8.94
N TRP A 42 6.05 -1.72 -9.13
CA TRP A 42 5.88 -0.38 -9.67
C TRP A 42 6.50 0.69 -8.77
N VAL A 43 6.15 0.71 -7.48
CA VAL A 43 6.63 1.75 -6.56
C VAL A 43 8.15 1.74 -6.42
N THR A 44 8.78 0.55 -6.40
CA THR A 44 10.25 0.44 -6.37
C THR A 44 10.90 0.95 -7.65
N ARG A 45 10.38 0.60 -8.81
CA ARG A 45 10.91 1.08 -10.09
C ARG A 45 10.72 2.57 -10.27
N CYS A 46 9.56 3.10 -9.86
CA CYS A 46 9.26 4.51 -9.87
C CYS A 46 10.23 5.29 -8.96
N MET A 47 10.50 4.78 -7.76
CA MET A 47 11.44 5.38 -6.81
C MET A 47 12.88 5.31 -7.32
N ALA A 48 13.28 4.20 -7.94
CA ALA A 48 14.59 4.07 -8.56
C ALA A 48 14.78 5.10 -9.69
N ALA A 49 13.78 5.28 -10.54
CA ALA A 49 13.79 6.30 -11.60
C ALA A 49 13.78 7.74 -11.04
N ALA A 50 13.24 7.94 -9.84
CA ALA A 50 13.29 9.21 -9.12
C ALA A 50 14.67 9.49 -8.47
N GLY A 51 15.61 8.53 -8.51
CA GLY A 51 16.97 8.71 -8.01
C GLY A 51 17.32 7.92 -6.76
N GLN A 52 16.40 7.08 -6.21
CA GLN A 52 16.65 6.29 -5.00
C GLN A 52 16.29 4.81 -5.21
N PRO A 53 17.24 3.97 -5.70
CA PRO A 53 16.97 2.57 -6.05
C PRO A 53 16.89 1.61 -4.86
N ASP A 54 17.44 1.99 -3.68
CA ASP A 54 17.69 1.06 -2.57
C ASP A 54 16.54 0.96 -1.56
N LEU A 55 15.41 1.62 -1.83
CA LEU A 55 14.25 1.58 -0.95
C LEU A 55 13.33 0.41 -1.29
N SER A 56 12.94 -0.34 -0.25
CA SER A 56 11.89 -1.35 -0.35
C SER A 56 10.50 -0.71 -0.53
N PRO A 57 9.49 -1.47 -1.00
CA PRO A 57 8.11 -0.95 -1.10
C PRO A 57 7.60 -0.34 0.21
N LEU A 58 7.87 -0.97 1.34
CA LEU A 58 7.42 -0.47 2.64
C LEU A 58 8.09 0.86 3.01
N GLU A 59 9.38 1.00 2.80
CA GLU A 59 10.12 2.24 3.06
C GLU A 59 9.57 3.39 2.21
N ILE A 60 9.26 3.12 0.94
CA ILE A 60 8.64 4.08 0.03
C ILE A 60 7.26 4.52 0.54
N LEU A 61 6.41 3.56 0.94
CA LEU A 61 5.07 3.85 1.47
C LEU A 61 5.13 4.65 2.78
N ILE A 62 6.09 4.35 3.66
CA ILE A 62 6.31 5.10 4.90
C ILE A 62 6.79 6.52 4.58
N LEU A 63 7.73 6.70 3.66
CA LEU A 63 8.20 8.02 3.24
C LEU A 63 7.02 8.87 2.72
N HIS A 64 6.21 8.33 1.81
CA HIS A 64 5.02 9.02 1.31
C HIS A 64 3.99 9.31 2.41
N ASN A 65 3.80 8.38 3.35
CA ASN A 65 2.90 8.58 4.49
C ASN A 65 3.37 9.73 5.38
N VAL A 66 4.67 9.79 5.70
CA VAL A 66 5.25 10.87 6.51
C VAL A 66 5.17 12.20 5.77
N ASN A 67 5.42 12.21 4.45
CA ASN A 67 5.31 13.40 3.61
C ASN A 67 3.86 13.88 3.40
N HIS A 68 2.87 13.08 3.79
CA HIS A 68 1.47 13.44 3.61
C HIS A 68 1.00 14.41 4.70
N ARG A 69 0.59 15.60 4.31
CA ARG A 69 0.24 16.74 5.16
C ARG A 69 1.42 17.22 6.01
N ASP A 70 1.50 18.48 6.22
CA ASP A 70 2.53 19.15 7.01
C ASP A 70 2.34 18.94 8.53
N LYS A 71 2.44 17.66 8.94
CA LYS A 71 2.23 17.22 10.32
C LYS A 71 3.19 16.10 10.67
N ASP A 72 3.99 16.32 11.70
CA ASP A 72 4.87 15.29 12.27
C ASP A 72 4.07 14.06 12.70
N LYS A 73 4.62 12.87 12.49
CA LYS A 73 3.96 11.58 12.77
C LYS A 73 4.78 10.73 13.71
N ARG A 74 4.11 10.04 14.61
CA ARG A 74 4.71 9.01 15.46
C ARG A 74 4.71 7.67 14.72
N LEU A 75 5.52 6.74 15.20
CA LEU A 75 5.51 5.35 14.69
C LEU A 75 4.10 4.74 14.74
N SER A 76 3.37 4.95 15.85
CA SER A 76 1.99 4.46 16.00
C SER A 76 1.02 5.03 14.97
N ASP A 77 1.17 6.32 14.62
CA ASP A 77 0.32 6.96 13.61
C ASP A 77 0.58 6.36 12.21
N ILE A 78 1.85 6.08 11.89
CA ILE A 78 2.27 5.46 10.63
C ILE A 78 1.76 4.02 10.55
N SER A 79 1.96 3.22 11.60
CA SER A 79 1.48 1.83 11.69
C SER A 79 -0.03 1.75 11.49
N PHE A 80 -0.77 2.61 12.20
CA PHE A 80 -2.23 2.67 12.10
C PHE A 80 -2.71 3.05 10.70
N LEU A 81 -2.12 4.09 10.10
CA LEU A 81 -2.55 4.57 8.77
C LEU A 81 -2.23 3.58 7.64
N LEU A 82 -1.16 2.80 7.79
CA LEU A 82 -0.75 1.78 6.81
C LEU A 82 -1.29 0.38 7.14
N ASN A 83 -2.05 0.24 8.22
CA ASN A 83 -2.58 -1.02 8.74
C ASN A 83 -1.47 -2.07 8.94
N ILE A 84 -0.37 -1.68 9.60
CA ILE A 84 0.77 -2.55 9.90
C ILE A 84 0.77 -2.86 11.39
N GLU A 85 0.55 -4.12 11.74
CA GLU A 85 0.51 -4.58 13.13
C GLU A 85 1.93 -4.66 13.74
N ASP A 86 2.90 -5.18 12.97
CA ASP A 86 4.28 -5.30 13.44
C ASP A 86 5.01 -3.97 13.46
N SER A 87 5.08 -3.37 14.64
CA SER A 87 5.78 -2.10 14.88
C SER A 87 7.31 -2.21 14.68
N HIS A 88 7.89 -3.40 14.80
CA HIS A 88 9.34 -3.59 14.58
C HIS A 88 9.69 -3.37 13.11
N THR A 89 8.86 -3.87 12.20
CA THR A 89 9.01 -3.66 10.75
C THR A 89 8.94 -2.17 10.38
N VAL A 90 7.99 -1.43 10.95
CA VAL A 90 7.89 0.03 10.75
C VAL A 90 9.11 0.77 11.31
N ASN A 91 9.55 0.39 12.53
CA ASN A 91 10.72 1.00 13.16
C ASN A 91 12.01 0.75 12.36
N TYR A 92 12.18 -0.46 11.81
CA TYR A 92 13.32 -0.76 10.95
C TYR A 92 13.35 0.12 9.69
N ALA A 93 12.21 0.25 9.02
CA ALA A 93 12.07 1.09 7.84
C ALA A 93 12.34 2.59 8.16
N LEU A 94 11.81 3.10 9.28
CA LEU A 94 12.08 4.46 9.75
C LEU A 94 13.58 4.72 9.98
N ARG A 95 14.30 3.75 10.60
CA ARG A 95 15.75 3.87 10.80
C ARG A 95 16.51 3.93 9.48
N LYS A 96 16.10 3.14 8.47
CA LYS A 96 16.73 3.20 7.14
C LYS A 96 16.48 4.54 6.47
N LEU A 97 15.27 5.07 6.54
CA LEU A 97 14.92 6.38 5.98
C LEU A 97 15.66 7.53 6.68
N LEU A 98 15.86 7.45 8.00
CA LEU A 98 16.69 8.39 8.75
C LEU A 98 18.16 8.30 8.33
N LYS A 99 18.71 7.08 8.18
CA LYS A 99 20.08 6.86 7.71
C LYS A 99 20.31 7.37 6.30
N ALA A 100 19.27 7.29 5.45
CA ALA A 100 19.28 7.83 4.09
C ALA A 100 19.02 9.35 4.03
N GLU A 101 18.90 10.01 5.20
CA GLU A 101 18.62 11.45 5.33
C GLU A 101 17.31 11.91 4.69
N LEU A 102 16.39 10.98 4.40
CA LEU A 102 15.07 11.27 3.80
C LEU A 102 14.03 11.68 4.83
N LEU A 103 14.26 11.33 6.09
CA LEU A 103 13.47 11.76 7.25
C LEU A 103 14.38 12.43 8.28
N VAL A 104 13.77 13.25 9.12
CA VAL A 104 14.34 13.73 10.38
C VAL A 104 13.42 13.33 11.52
N SER A 105 13.97 13.18 12.73
CA SER A 105 13.20 12.85 13.91
C SER A 105 13.49 13.81 15.05
N GLU A 106 12.47 14.05 15.87
CA GLU A 106 12.54 14.89 17.06
C GLU A 106 11.92 14.14 18.24
N LYS A 107 12.65 14.08 19.35
CA LYS A 107 12.12 13.53 20.61
C LYS A 107 11.38 14.62 21.38
N ARG A 108 10.10 14.39 21.66
CA ARG A 108 9.26 15.26 22.48
C ARG A 108 8.72 14.46 23.66
N GLY A 109 9.33 14.68 24.85
CA GLY A 109 9.03 13.88 26.03
C GLY A 109 9.43 12.41 25.87
N LYS A 110 8.45 11.50 25.95
CA LYS A 110 8.66 10.05 25.76
C LYS A 110 8.46 9.58 24.32
N GLU A 111 7.96 10.44 23.43
CA GLU A 111 7.60 10.11 22.07
C GLU A 111 8.63 10.64 21.07
N VAL A 112 8.75 9.93 19.93
CA VAL A 112 9.56 10.34 18.79
C VAL A 112 8.62 10.69 17.64
N PHE A 113 8.83 11.87 17.08
CA PHE A 113 8.10 12.37 15.93
C PHE A 113 8.99 12.38 14.70
N TYR A 114 8.44 12.03 13.56
CA TYR A 114 9.11 11.95 12.27
C TYR A 114 8.48 12.95 11.30
N ARG A 115 9.32 13.61 10.53
CA ARG A 115 8.93 14.46 9.40
C ARG A 115 9.87 14.23 8.22
N THR A 116 9.41 14.58 7.04
CA THR A 116 10.22 14.49 5.82
C THR A 116 11.29 15.58 5.83
N SER A 117 12.53 15.21 5.47
CA SER A 117 13.60 16.18 5.24
C SER A 117 13.39 16.95 3.91
N PRO A 118 14.12 18.05 3.64
CA PRO A 118 14.10 18.69 2.33
C PRO A 118 14.43 17.72 1.19
N GLU A 119 15.41 16.85 1.39
CA GLU A 119 15.82 15.81 0.43
C GLU A 119 14.70 14.79 0.19
N GLY A 120 14.03 14.37 1.27
CA GLY A 120 12.87 13.48 1.18
C GLY A 120 11.68 14.12 0.45
N ILE A 121 11.44 15.41 0.67
CA ILE A 121 10.41 16.17 -0.06
C ILE A 121 10.74 16.21 -1.56
N ALA A 122 11.97 16.58 -1.91
CA ALA A 122 12.44 16.64 -3.30
C ALA A 122 12.32 15.27 -4.00
N LEU A 123 12.67 14.18 -3.29
CA LEU A 123 12.51 12.82 -3.78
C LEU A 123 11.04 12.44 -4.02
N CYS A 124 10.14 12.81 -3.12
CA CYS A 124 8.69 12.58 -3.31
C CYS A 124 8.15 13.38 -4.52
N GLU A 125 8.66 14.57 -4.79
CA GLU A 125 8.31 15.35 -5.97
C GLU A 125 8.82 14.71 -7.26
N ALA A 126 10.07 14.27 -7.29
CA ALA A 126 10.63 13.50 -8.42
C ALA A 126 9.83 12.21 -8.68
N TYR A 127 9.46 11.46 -7.63
CA TYR A 127 8.59 10.30 -7.75
C TYR A 127 7.23 10.66 -8.38
N ARG A 128 6.61 11.78 -7.98
CA ARG A 128 5.34 12.26 -8.55
C ARG A 128 5.47 12.50 -10.05
N ASP A 129 6.59 13.08 -10.50
CA ASP A 129 6.80 13.38 -11.91
C ASP A 129 7.03 12.10 -12.75
N VAL A 130 7.81 11.15 -12.26
CA VAL A 130 7.93 9.80 -12.87
C VAL A 130 6.57 9.12 -12.93
N ARG A 131 5.79 9.17 -11.83
CA ARG A 131 4.44 8.60 -11.79
C ARG A 131 3.52 9.21 -12.84
N ARG A 132 3.59 10.52 -13.05
CA ARG A 132 2.81 11.21 -14.09
C ARG A 132 3.17 10.70 -15.47
N GLN A 133 4.47 10.63 -15.77
CA GLN A 133 4.97 10.22 -17.08
C GLN A 133 4.66 8.78 -17.41
N CYS A 134 4.93 7.87 -16.48
CA CYS A 134 4.92 6.44 -16.74
C CYS A 134 3.58 5.75 -16.43
N LEU A 135 2.74 6.32 -15.57
CA LEU A 135 1.48 5.70 -15.15
C LEU A 135 0.26 6.53 -15.56
N LEU A 136 0.20 7.81 -15.16
CA LEU A 136 -1.03 8.60 -15.35
C LEU A 136 -1.30 8.92 -16.82
N ASN A 137 -0.25 9.20 -17.60
CA ASN A 137 -0.39 9.50 -19.03
C ASN A 137 -0.81 8.27 -19.85
N GLY A 138 -0.61 7.05 -19.32
CA GLY A 138 -1.03 5.80 -19.97
C GLY A 138 -2.40 5.30 -19.54
N LEU A 139 -2.99 5.85 -18.47
CA LEU A 139 -4.32 5.48 -18.00
C LEU A 139 -5.39 6.23 -18.81
N SER A 140 -6.13 5.49 -19.63
CA SER A 140 -7.27 6.05 -20.33
C SER A 140 -8.48 6.17 -19.39
N PRO A 141 -9.16 7.33 -19.32
CA PRO A 141 -10.43 7.46 -18.59
C PRO A 141 -11.53 6.49 -19.09
N ALA A 142 -11.42 5.98 -20.31
CA ALA A 142 -12.32 4.97 -20.86
C ALA A 142 -12.09 3.58 -20.27
N GLU A 143 -10.85 3.28 -19.78
CA GLU A 143 -10.53 2.00 -19.14
C GLU A 143 -10.91 2.01 -17.66
N MET A 144 -10.75 3.15 -16.98
CA MET A 144 -11.11 3.28 -15.58
C MET A 144 -11.33 4.76 -15.21
N SER A 145 -12.56 5.14 -14.96
CA SER A 145 -12.90 6.51 -14.55
C SER A 145 -12.44 6.83 -13.12
N GLY A 146 -12.26 8.12 -12.84
CA GLY A 146 -11.95 8.55 -11.47
C GLY A 146 -13.03 8.21 -10.43
N ALA A 147 -14.28 8.01 -10.85
CA ALA A 147 -15.37 7.58 -9.96
C ALA A 147 -15.20 6.10 -9.57
N GLU A 148 -14.92 5.22 -10.54
CA GLU A 148 -14.66 3.80 -10.32
C GLU A 148 -13.41 3.59 -9.44
N LEU A 149 -12.34 4.34 -9.68
CA LEU A 149 -11.14 4.31 -8.83
C LEU A 149 -11.43 4.69 -7.38
N ARG A 150 -12.25 5.72 -7.14
CA ARG A 150 -12.65 6.12 -5.77
C ARG A 150 -13.51 5.06 -5.10
N GLU A 151 -14.45 4.45 -5.83
CA GLU A 151 -15.31 3.40 -5.31
C GLU A 151 -14.50 2.14 -4.99
N LEU A 152 -13.62 1.69 -5.88
CA LEU A 152 -12.71 0.58 -5.61
C LEU A 152 -11.85 0.84 -4.36
N ALA A 153 -11.29 2.04 -4.22
CA ALA A 153 -10.51 2.41 -3.04
C ALA A 153 -11.34 2.41 -1.75
N ARG A 154 -12.63 2.78 -1.81
CA ARG A 154 -13.56 2.72 -0.68
C ARG A 154 -13.84 1.26 -0.28
N MET A 155 -14.10 0.41 -1.27
CA MET A 155 -14.36 -1.02 -1.04
C MET A 155 -13.15 -1.74 -0.45
N LEU A 156 -11.95 -1.48 -0.96
CA LEU A 156 -10.71 -2.06 -0.41
C LEU A 156 -10.47 -1.67 1.05
N ARG A 157 -10.73 -0.41 1.42
CA ARG A 157 -10.64 0.02 2.83
C ARG A 157 -11.68 -0.62 3.73
N ALA A 158 -12.91 -0.84 3.24
CA ALA A 158 -13.94 -1.55 4.00
C ALA A 158 -13.57 -3.02 4.18
N LEU A 159 -13.06 -3.67 3.13
CA LEU A 159 -12.64 -5.06 3.15
C LEU A 159 -11.47 -5.31 4.11
N SER A 160 -10.52 -4.37 4.24
CA SER A 160 -9.43 -4.52 5.22
C SER A 160 -9.94 -4.68 6.65
N GLY A 161 -11.00 -3.96 7.04
CA GLY A 161 -11.63 -4.13 8.35
C GLY A 161 -12.28 -5.50 8.56
N HIS A 162 -12.84 -6.11 7.51
CA HIS A 162 -13.36 -7.48 7.56
C HIS A 162 -12.23 -8.50 7.74
N TYR A 163 -11.10 -8.34 7.05
CA TYR A 163 -9.94 -9.20 7.23
C TYR A 163 -9.34 -9.09 8.64
N ASP A 164 -9.24 -7.88 9.20
CA ASP A 164 -8.76 -7.66 10.57
C ASP A 164 -9.66 -8.37 11.59
N GLN A 165 -10.98 -8.33 11.39
CA GLN A 165 -11.93 -9.03 12.26
C GLN A 165 -11.84 -10.54 12.10
N ALA A 166 -11.73 -11.05 10.86
CA ALA A 166 -11.56 -12.47 10.58
C ALA A 166 -10.26 -13.01 11.18
N SER A 167 -9.16 -12.25 11.09
CA SER A 167 -7.88 -12.61 11.71
C SER A 167 -7.99 -12.76 13.22
N ARG A 168 -8.70 -11.83 13.90
CA ARG A 168 -8.95 -11.93 15.34
C ARG A 168 -9.80 -13.16 15.68
N ALA A 169 -10.83 -13.46 14.89
CA ALA A 169 -11.66 -14.64 15.10
C ALA A 169 -10.86 -15.94 14.91
N ALA A 170 -10.05 -16.03 13.85
CA ALA A 170 -9.20 -17.19 13.58
C ALA A 170 -8.17 -17.45 14.69
N ALA A 171 -7.67 -16.42 15.36
CA ALA A 171 -6.74 -16.54 16.47
C ALA A 171 -7.37 -17.18 17.73
N THR A 172 -8.69 -17.39 17.75
CA THR A 172 -9.44 -18.02 18.87
C THR A 172 -9.91 -19.43 18.56
N LEU A 173 -9.64 -19.97 17.37
CA LEU A 173 -9.92 -21.36 16.98
C LEU A 173 -8.83 -22.32 17.46
#